data_0341fac83d6d1bc29a7d0f88174aa040
#
_entry.id   0341fac83d6d1bc29a7d0f88174aa040
#
_cell.length_a   1.000
_cell.length_b   1.000
_cell.length_c   1.000
_cell.angle_alpha   90.00
_cell.angle_beta   90.00
_cell.angle_gamma   90.00
#
_symmetry.space_group_name_H-M   'P 1'
#
loop_
_entity.id
_entity.type
_entity.pdbx_description
1 polymer ?
#
loop_
_entity_poly.entity_id
_entity_poly.type
_entity_poly.pdbx_seq_one_letter_code
_entity_poly.pdbx_strand_id
1 'polypeptide(L)'
;NGILDYCKSHNLFKDQYSQILLNAGLKRNTWNIPTKTESTFRSRSLLFFAAGIYAAHSIGSRMPLIVPENGTISINVPLDRSRRSSCSTRTTHPTFIKRLENALNSIGIDNPIINPYSFMSKADMMIKCCEDDSKKEVLKALTFLSCSCAKRGHNSFWDKSGSEIHHNHINHCGMCLPCLYRRVALDAVGWDSGNQYGTDVFHGVKYDLEKKNQKRNKDLN
;
A
#
# COMPACT_ATOMS: atom_id res chain seq x y z
N ASN A 1 -16.17 -4.49 1.38
CA ASN A 1 -14.73 -4.70 1.28
C ASN A 1 -14.47 -6.08 0.68
N GLY A 2 -14.13 -6.10 -0.63
CA GLY A 2 -14.08 -7.34 -1.44
C GLY A 2 -13.27 -8.49 -0.82
N ILE A 3 -12.18 -8.20 -0.11
CA ILE A 3 -11.38 -9.23 0.58
C ILE A 3 -12.18 -9.88 1.73
N LEU A 4 -12.81 -9.09 2.58
CA LEU A 4 -13.60 -9.60 3.71
C LEU A 4 -14.83 -10.35 3.25
N ASP A 5 -15.49 -9.85 2.20
CA ASP A 5 -16.67 -10.48 1.61
C ASP A 5 -16.29 -11.84 0.98
N TYR A 6 -15.12 -11.90 0.31
CA TYR A 6 -14.56 -13.15 -0.20
C TYR A 6 -14.27 -14.15 0.94
N CYS A 7 -13.59 -13.69 2.00
CA CYS A 7 -13.30 -14.55 3.15
C CYS A 7 -14.58 -15.10 3.81
N LYS A 8 -15.61 -14.27 3.96
CA LYS A 8 -16.90 -14.68 4.51
C LYS A 8 -17.61 -15.69 3.64
N SER A 9 -17.70 -15.43 2.32
CA SER A 9 -18.40 -16.30 1.37
C SER A 9 -17.75 -17.68 1.21
N HIS A 10 -16.44 -17.77 1.45
CA HIS A 10 -15.67 -19.01 1.36
C HIS A 10 -15.39 -19.65 2.73
N ASN A 11 -16.01 -19.18 3.82
CA ASN A 11 -15.76 -19.65 5.18
C ASN A 11 -14.27 -19.64 5.61
N LEU A 12 -13.49 -18.72 5.06
CA LEU A 12 -12.08 -18.61 5.37
C LEU A 12 -11.90 -17.88 6.70
N PHE A 13 -11.02 -18.40 7.55
CA PHE A 13 -10.67 -17.79 8.85
C PHE A 13 -11.88 -17.50 9.74
N LYS A 14 -12.90 -18.36 9.71
CA LYS A 14 -14.11 -18.21 10.49
C LYS A 14 -13.74 -18.03 11.98
N ASP A 15 -14.27 -16.97 12.59
CA ASP A 15 -14.07 -16.61 14.00
C ASP A 15 -12.60 -16.33 14.42
N GLN A 16 -11.66 -16.26 13.45
CA GLN A 16 -10.24 -16.01 13.72
C GLN A 16 -9.85 -14.54 13.55
N TYR A 17 -10.75 -13.68 13.08
CA TYR A 17 -10.46 -12.26 12.89
C TYR A 17 -11.63 -11.37 13.27
N SER A 18 -11.30 -10.18 13.75
CA SER A 18 -12.24 -9.08 13.96
C SER A 18 -11.78 -7.84 13.19
N GLN A 19 -12.72 -7.11 12.61
CA GLN A 19 -12.43 -5.86 11.92
C GLN A 19 -12.82 -4.68 12.79
N ILE A 20 -11.86 -3.77 13.03
CA ILE A 20 -12.12 -2.48 13.66
C ILE A 20 -12.15 -1.40 12.57
N LEU A 21 -13.27 -0.71 12.45
CA LEU A 21 -13.44 0.41 11.52
C LEU A 21 -13.30 1.72 12.30
N LEU A 22 -12.29 2.51 11.92
CA LEU A 22 -12.07 3.84 12.46
C LEU A 22 -12.34 4.88 11.37
N ASN A 23 -13.27 5.80 11.66
CA ASN A 23 -13.52 6.95 10.79
C ASN A 23 -12.85 8.18 11.41
N ALA A 24 -11.67 8.53 10.88
CA ALA A 24 -10.91 9.69 11.31
C ALA A 24 -10.76 10.67 10.15
N GLY A 25 -11.29 11.88 10.33
CA GLY A 25 -11.18 12.96 9.37
C GLY A 25 -10.78 14.26 10.07
N LEU A 26 -9.96 15.07 9.40
CA LEU A 26 -9.69 16.44 9.85
C LEU A 26 -10.95 17.28 9.62
N LYS A 27 -11.50 17.82 10.69
CA LYS A 27 -12.59 18.80 10.60
C LYS A 27 -12.01 20.09 9.99
N ARG A 28 -12.44 20.46 8.80
CA ARG A 28 -12.06 21.75 8.22
C ARG A 28 -12.52 22.86 9.15
N ASN A 29 -11.61 23.80 9.47
CA ASN A 29 -11.91 25.06 10.18
C ASN A 29 -12.24 25.00 11.68
N THR A 30 -11.70 24.04 12.44
CA THR A 30 -11.91 24.06 13.90
C THR A 30 -11.18 25.23 14.59
N TRP A 31 -10.15 25.82 13.95
CA TRP A 31 -9.26 26.79 14.59
C TRP A 31 -9.19 28.16 13.89
N ASN A 32 -9.98 28.41 12.84
CA ASN A 32 -9.95 29.67 12.04
C ASN A 32 -8.53 30.13 11.63
N ILE A 33 -7.55 29.24 11.62
CA ILE A 33 -6.20 29.54 11.21
C ILE A 33 -6.15 29.39 9.67
N PRO A 34 -5.76 30.43 8.94
CA PRO A 34 -5.59 30.36 7.49
C PRO A 34 -4.36 29.52 7.15
N THR A 35 -4.46 28.21 7.29
CA THR A 35 -3.42 27.28 6.88
C THR A 35 -3.71 26.79 5.47
N LYS A 36 -2.70 26.91 4.60
CA LYS A 36 -2.72 26.16 3.32
C LYS A 36 -2.88 24.68 3.65
N THR A 37 -3.86 24.03 3.05
CA THR A 37 -4.07 22.59 3.23
C THR A 37 -2.80 21.86 2.85
N GLU A 38 -2.18 21.16 3.80
CA GLU A 38 -1.02 20.33 3.49
C GLU A 38 -1.47 19.16 2.60
N SER A 39 -0.90 19.08 1.42
CA SER A 39 -1.19 18.01 0.47
C SER A 39 -0.50 16.68 0.81
N THR A 40 0.36 16.67 1.83
CA THR A 40 1.08 15.48 2.26
C THR A 40 0.34 14.76 3.38
N PHE A 41 0.22 13.44 3.26
CA PHE A 41 -0.40 12.60 4.30
C PHE A 41 0.62 12.06 5.30
N ARG A 42 1.63 12.86 5.69
CA ARG A 42 2.74 12.42 6.54
C ARG A 42 2.31 11.91 7.90
N SER A 43 1.34 12.55 8.53
CA SER A 43 0.81 12.16 9.84
C SER A 43 -0.12 10.95 9.80
N ARG A 44 -0.59 10.51 8.62
CA ARG A 44 -1.51 9.38 8.48
C ARG A 44 -0.96 8.09 9.08
N SER A 45 0.33 7.82 8.88
CA SER A 45 0.96 6.62 9.45
C SER A 45 0.96 6.62 10.96
N LEU A 46 1.21 7.78 11.60
CA LEU A 46 1.15 7.91 13.06
C LEU A 46 -0.26 7.62 13.58
N LEU A 47 -1.30 8.09 12.88
CA LEU A 47 -2.69 7.78 13.22
C LEU A 47 -2.96 6.27 13.17
N PHE A 48 -2.44 5.56 12.15
CA PHE A 48 -2.60 4.11 12.05
C PHE A 48 -1.87 3.38 13.17
N PHE A 49 -0.66 3.81 13.54
CA PHE A 49 0.04 3.25 14.69
C PHE A 49 -0.70 3.51 15.99
N ALA A 50 -1.18 4.73 16.22
CA ALA A 50 -1.95 5.06 17.43
C ALA A 50 -3.20 4.19 17.54
N ALA A 51 -3.97 4.04 16.46
CA ALA A 51 -5.15 3.20 16.43
C ALA A 51 -4.81 1.71 16.65
N GLY A 52 -3.76 1.22 15.99
CA GLY A 52 -3.30 -0.17 16.13
C GLY A 52 -2.79 -0.48 17.53
N ILE A 53 -2.00 0.41 18.14
CA ILE A 53 -1.50 0.26 19.51
C ILE A 53 -2.65 0.33 20.51
N TYR A 54 -3.60 1.26 20.32
CA TYR A 54 -4.79 1.31 21.17
C TYR A 54 -5.56 -0.01 21.14
N ALA A 55 -5.80 -0.57 19.96
CA ALA A 55 -6.46 -1.85 19.81
C ALA A 55 -5.66 -3.00 20.46
N ALA A 56 -4.36 -3.07 20.20
CA ALA A 56 -3.48 -4.09 20.80
C ALA A 56 -3.46 -3.99 22.32
N HIS A 57 -3.31 -2.79 22.87
CA HIS A 57 -3.30 -2.55 24.32
C HIS A 57 -4.65 -2.90 24.98
N SER A 58 -5.76 -2.66 24.29
CA SER A 58 -7.11 -3.05 24.77
C SER A 58 -7.29 -4.57 24.87
N ILE A 59 -6.54 -5.35 24.08
CA ILE A 59 -6.53 -6.81 24.15
C ILE A 59 -5.59 -7.29 25.28
N GLY A 60 -4.44 -6.62 25.43
CA GLY A 60 -3.46 -6.93 26.47
C GLY A 60 -2.22 -6.05 26.41
N SER A 61 -1.63 -5.77 27.58
CA SER A 61 -0.49 -4.85 27.72
C SER A 61 0.78 -5.27 26.97
N ARG A 62 0.88 -6.52 26.53
CA ARG A 62 2.01 -7.05 25.73
C ARG A 62 1.59 -7.61 24.39
N MET A 63 0.35 -7.39 23.97
CA MET A 63 -0.14 -7.83 22.66
C MET A 63 0.65 -7.08 21.57
N PRO A 64 1.31 -7.77 20.61
CA PRO A 64 2.09 -7.11 19.58
C PRO A 64 1.18 -6.45 18.54
N LEU A 65 1.61 -5.27 18.05
CA LEU A 65 1.10 -4.70 16.81
C LEU A 65 1.96 -5.22 15.65
N ILE A 66 1.37 -6.03 14.78
CA ILE A 66 2.05 -6.54 13.59
C ILE A 66 1.80 -5.59 12.42
N VAL A 67 2.87 -5.07 11.82
CA VAL A 67 2.84 -4.17 10.65
C VAL A 67 3.55 -4.85 9.48
N PRO A 68 2.86 -5.61 8.62
CA PRO A 68 3.46 -6.46 7.60
C PRO A 68 3.88 -5.66 6.36
N GLU A 69 4.94 -4.86 6.48
CA GLU A 69 5.51 -4.09 5.37
C GLU A 69 6.83 -4.68 4.88
N ASN A 70 7.02 -4.75 3.55
CA ASN A 70 8.27 -5.23 2.97
C ASN A 70 9.44 -4.28 3.26
N GLY A 71 10.68 -4.82 3.24
CA GLY A 71 11.89 -4.07 3.57
C GLY A 71 12.14 -2.88 2.65
N THR A 72 11.80 -2.98 1.36
CA THR A 72 11.98 -1.88 0.41
C THR A 72 11.16 -0.65 0.81
N ILE A 73 9.92 -0.86 1.27
CA ILE A 73 9.07 0.23 1.76
C ILE A 73 9.53 0.69 3.16
N SER A 74 9.98 -0.23 4.00
CA SER A 74 10.51 0.09 5.34
C SER A 74 11.70 1.05 5.29
N ILE A 75 12.67 0.78 4.41
CA ILE A 75 13.83 1.67 4.19
C ILE A 75 13.39 2.97 3.51
N ASN A 76 12.35 2.91 2.67
CA ASN A 76 11.76 4.03 1.95
C ASN A 76 12.80 4.90 1.23
N VAL A 77 13.60 4.26 0.39
CA VAL A 77 14.59 4.97 -0.45
C VAL A 77 13.86 5.97 -1.35
N PRO A 78 14.20 7.25 -1.32
CA PRO A 78 13.55 8.26 -2.13
C PRO A 78 13.96 8.11 -3.60
N LEU A 79 13.12 7.46 -4.39
CA LEU A 79 13.32 7.29 -5.84
C LEU A 79 12.92 8.53 -6.65
N ASP A 80 12.30 9.52 -6.01
CA ASP A 80 11.80 10.76 -6.61
C ASP A 80 12.14 11.95 -5.70
N ARG A 81 12.38 13.12 -6.30
CA ARG A 81 12.65 14.37 -5.56
C ARG A 81 11.50 14.77 -4.64
N SER A 82 10.25 14.50 -5.01
CA SER A 82 9.06 14.78 -4.20
C SER A 82 8.98 13.93 -2.91
N ARG A 83 9.77 12.86 -2.83
CA ARG A 83 9.81 11.95 -1.69
C ARG A 83 11.10 12.07 -0.86
N ARG A 84 11.91 13.10 -1.10
CA ARG A 84 13.13 13.34 -0.33
C ARG A 84 12.83 13.98 1.01
N SER A 85 13.70 13.69 1.98
CA SER A 85 13.69 14.32 3.31
C SER A 85 12.32 14.22 4.02
N SER A 86 11.78 15.35 4.45
CA SER A 86 10.52 15.45 5.20
C SER A 86 9.27 15.07 4.41
N CYS A 87 9.35 15.01 3.08
CA CYS A 87 8.22 14.63 2.23
C CYS A 87 7.97 13.12 2.18
N SER A 88 8.81 12.32 2.82
CA SER A 88 8.69 10.87 2.86
C SER A 88 8.09 10.40 4.18
N THR A 89 7.02 9.60 4.12
CA THR A 89 6.54 8.86 5.28
C THR A 89 7.45 7.67 5.52
N ARG A 90 8.15 7.67 6.63
CA ARG A 90 9.01 6.55 7.04
C ARG A 90 8.24 5.61 7.97
N THR A 91 7.11 5.11 7.52
CA THR A 91 6.13 4.39 8.34
C THR A 91 6.74 3.27 9.16
N THR A 92 7.53 2.40 8.54
CA THR A 92 8.12 1.22 9.20
C THR A 92 9.65 1.26 9.22
N HIS A 93 10.24 2.45 9.04
CA HIS A 93 11.69 2.60 9.14
C HIS A 93 12.16 2.25 10.56
N PRO A 94 13.20 1.42 10.74
CA PRO A 94 13.62 0.93 12.06
C PRO A 94 13.83 2.05 13.09
N THR A 95 14.46 3.15 12.68
CA THR A 95 14.67 4.32 13.57
C THR A 95 13.35 4.97 14.02
N PHE A 96 12.34 5.01 13.14
CA PHE A 96 11.03 5.55 13.50
C PHE A 96 10.33 4.63 14.50
N ILE A 97 10.29 3.33 14.22
CA ILE A 97 9.69 2.33 15.12
C ILE A 97 10.34 2.39 16.49
N LYS A 98 11.67 2.38 16.55
CA LYS A 98 12.41 2.45 17.81
C LYS A 98 12.09 3.71 18.64
N ARG A 99 11.98 4.87 17.98
CA ARG A 99 11.62 6.12 18.65
C ARG A 99 10.16 6.11 19.12
N LEU A 100 9.27 5.53 18.34
CA LEU A 100 7.87 5.37 18.71
C LEU A 100 7.71 4.45 19.92
N GLU A 101 8.36 3.29 19.92
CA GLU A 101 8.37 2.37 21.07
C GLU A 101 8.93 3.04 22.33
N ASN A 102 10.05 3.77 22.22
CA ASN A 102 10.59 4.51 23.36
C ASN A 102 9.61 5.54 23.93
N ALA A 103 8.89 6.25 23.05
CA ALA A 103 7.85 7.21 23.46
C ALA A 103 6.65 6.52 24.10
N LEU A 104 6.21 5.39 23.59
CA LEU A 104 5.14 4.58 24.16
C LEU A 104 5.52 4.03 25.55
N ASN A 105 6.72 3.48 25.68
CA ASN A 105 7.23 2.97 26.94
C ASN A 105 7.33 4.06 28.01
N SER A 106 7.66 5.30 27.64
CA SER A 106 7.72 6.42 28.58
C SER A 106 6.37 6.80 29.19
N ILE A 107 5.27 6.35 28.59
CA ILE A 107 3.91 6.54 29.09
C ILE A 107 3.25 5.23 29.57
N GLY A 108 4.05 4.17 29.74
CA GLY A 108 3.59 2.89 30.28
C GLY A 108 2.92 1.97 29.27
N ILE A 109 3.15 2.15 27.98
CA ILE A 109 2.63 1.28 26.91
C ILE A 109 3.78 0.42 26.37
N ASP A 110 3.77 -0.88 26.70
CA ASP A 110 4.84 -1.84 26.39
C ASP A 110 4.49 -2.78 25.24
N ASN A 111 3.49 -2.44 24.44
CA ASN A 111 3.07 -3.24 23.29
C ASN A 111 4.13 -3.18 22.18
N PRO A 112 4.78 -4.31 21.81
CA PRO A 112 5.82 -4.28 20.79
C PRO A 112 5.25 -4.07 19.39
N ILE A 113 6.01 -3.37 18.55
CA ILE A 113 5.69 -3.16 17.12
C ILE A 113 6.59 -4.06 16.28
N ILE A 114 5.99 -5.04 15.60
CA ILE A 114 6.73 -6.09 14.89
C ILE A 114 6.48 -5.98 13.39
N ASN A 115 7.56 -5.89 12.60
CA ASN A 115 7.51 -6.06 11.15
C ASN A 115 8.18 -7.38 10.77
N PRO A 116 7.41 -8.46 10.48
CA PRO A 116 7.97 -9.77 10.15
C PRO A 116 8.63 -9.83 8.76
N TYR A 117 8.40 -8.83 7.92
CA TYR A 117 8.88 -8.78 6.53
C TYR A 117 9.91 -7.68 6.26
N SER A 118 10.53 -7.14 7.31
CA SER A 118 11.49 -6.03 7.22
C SER A 118 12.71 -6.32 6.33
N PHE A 119 13.07 -7.58 6.15
CA PHE A 119 14.19 -8.04 5.32
C PHE A 119 13.76 -8.71 4.01
N MET A 120 12.47 -8.66 3.66
CA MET A 120 11.93 -9.27 2.45
C MET A 120 11.53 -8.21 1.44
N SER A 121 11.77 -8.49 0.17
CA SER A 121 11.11 -7.75 -0.91
C SER A 121 9.64 -8.15 -1.01
N LYS A 122 8.85 -7.42 -1.78
CA LYS A 122 7.46 -7.80 -2.04
C LYS A 122 7.36 -9.13 -2.83
N ALA A 123 8.35 -9.41 -3.68
CA ALA A 123 8.46 -10.68 -4.39
C ALA A 123 8.73 -11.84 -3.43
N ASP A 124 9.69 -11.69 -2.50
CA ASP A 124 9.98 -12.72 -1.49
C ASP A 124 8.76 -13.05 -0.63
N MET A 125 7.98 -12.01 -0.25
CA MET A 125 6.72 -12.21 0.46
C MET A 125 5.73 -13.07 -0.34
N MET A 126 5.59 -12.79 -1.65
CA MET A 126 4.70 -13.58 -2.52
C MET A 126 5.20 -15.01 -2.69
N ILE A 127 6.49 -15.22 -2.94
CA ILE A 127 7.09 -16.55 -3.05
C ILE A 127 6.83 -17.35 -1.77
N LYS A 128 7.14 -16.76 -0.61
CA LYS A 128 6.93 -17.41 0.69
C LYS A 128 5.47 -17.76 0.95
N CYS A 129 4.54 -16.88 0.56
CA CYS A 129 3.11 -17.16 0.69
C CYS A 129 2.64 -18.29 -0.24
N CYS A 130 3.32 -18.53 -1.35
CA CYS A 130 2.99 -19.56 -2.34
C CYS A 130 3.68 -20.91 -2.07
N GLU A 131 4.49 -21.04 -1.01
CA GLU A 131 5.09 -22.32 -0.59
C GLU A 131 4.04 -23.33 -0.13
N ASP A 132 2.91 -22.87 0.37
CA ASP A 132 1.77 -23.70 0.76
C ASP A 132 0.77 -23.80 -0.39
N ASP A 133 0.85 -24.86 -1.17
CA ASP A 133 -0.03 -25.10 -2.32
C ASP A 133 -1.53 -25.12 -1.94
N SER A 134 -1.87 -25.55 -0.71
CA SER A 134 -3.25 -25.57 -0.23
C SER A 134 -3.89 -24.19 -0.16
N LYS A 135 -3.10 -23.14 0.00
CA LYS A 135 -3.53 -21.74 0.13
C LYS A 135 -3.35 -20.93 -1.16
N LYS A 136 -2.65 -21.47 -2.13
CA LYS A 136 -2.21 -20.74 -3.34
C LYS A 136 -3.38 -20.13 -4.13
N GLU A 137 -4.44 -20.89 -4.38
CA GLU A 137 -5.60 -20.40 -5.11
C GLU A 137 -6.36 -19.30 -4.35
N VAL A 138 -6.50 -19.46 -3.04
CA VAL A 138 -7.11 -18.45 -2.16
C VAL A 138 -6.27 -17.17 -2.17
N LEU A 139 -4.95 -17.29 -2.02
CA LEU A 139 -4.03 -16.16 -2.06
C LEU A 139 -4.07 -15.43 -3.41
N LYS A 140 -4.15 -16.18 -4.51
CA LYS A 140 -4.31 -15.62 -5.85
C LYS A 140 -5.58 -14.77 -5.95
N ALA A 141 -6.72 -15.31 -5.54
CA ALA A 141 -7.99 -14.60 -5.53
C ALA A 141 -7.93 -13.33 -4.66
N LEU A 142 -7.44 -13.42 -3.44
CA LEU A 142 -7.28 -12.28 -2.52
C LEU A 142 -6.33 -11.21 -3.07
N THR A 143 -5.27 -11.64 -3.75
CA THR A 143 -4.32 -10.73 -4.39
C THR A 143 -5.00 -9.90 -5.48
N PHE A 144 -5.85 -10.47 -6.30
CA PHE A 144 -6.59 -9.73 -7.33
C PHE A 144 -7.64 -8.78 -6.76
N LEU A 145 -8.17 -9.06 -5.59
CA LEU A 145 -9.06 -8.15 -4.87
C LEU A 145 -8.32 -6.97 -4.20
N SER A 146 -6.99 -7.09 -4.01
CA SER A 146 -6.19 -6.05 -3.38
C SER A 146 -5.86 -4.91 -4.37
N CYS A 147 -5.76 -3.67 -3.88
CA CYS A 147 -5.37 -2.51 -4.68
C CYS A 147 -4.13 -1.83 -4.11
N SER A 148 -3.10 -1.67 -4.93
CA SER A 148 -1.86 -0.97 -4.58
C SER A 148 -1.57 0.27 -5.44
N CYS A 149 -2.46 0.62 -6.37
CA CYS A 149 -2.25 1.75 -7.28
C CYS A 149 -2.34 3.11 -6.59
N ALA A 150 -1.30 3.95 -6.72
CA ALA A 150 -1.31 5.32 -6.20
C ALA A 150 -2.19 6.28 -7.03
N LYS A 151 -2.55 5.89 -8.25
CA LYS A 151 -3.36 6.68 -9.20
C LYS A 151 -4.74 6.06 -9.43
N ARG A 152 -5.28 5.41 -8.45
CA ARG A 152 -6.59 4.77 -8.52
C ARG A 152 -7.66 5.76 -8.97
N GLY A 153 -8.42 5.41 -10.01
CA GLY A 153 -9.46 6.27 -10.57
C GLY A 153 -8.97 7.34 -11.56
N HIS A 154 -7.65 7.49 -11.75
CA HIS A 154 -7.09 8.38 -12.78
C HIS A 154 -6.70 7.59 -14.02
N ASN A 155 -7.66 7.33 -14.89
CA ASN A 155 -7.48 6.59 -16.15
C ASN A 155 -7.03 7.45 -17.34
N SER A 156 -6.86 8.76 -17.16
CA SER A 156 -6.42 9.69 -18.23
C SER A 156 -5.03 9.36 -18.81
N PHE A 157 -4.25 8.53 -18.13
CA PHE A 157 -2.91 8.09 -18.55
C PHE A 157 -2.87 6.65 -19.06
N TRP A 158 -4.01 5.98 -19.09
CA TRP A 158 -4.07 4.60 -19.55
C TRP A 158 -3.92 4.53 -21.07
N ASP A 159 -3.38 3.44 -21.54
CA ASP A 159 -3.33 3.19 -22.97
C ASP A 159 -4.76 3.07 -23.52
N LYS A 160 -5.08 3.89 -24.49
CA LYS A 160 -6.39 3.91 -25.16
C LYS A 160 -6.49 2.92 -26.30
N SER A 161 -5.43 2.19 -26.61
CA SER A 161 -5.40 1.19 -27.68
C SER A 161 -6.20 -0.08 -27.36
N GLY A 162 -6.54 -0.30 -26.08
CA GLY A 162 -7.44 -1.36 -25.67
C GLY A 162 -8.92 -0.98 -25.80
N SER A 163 -9.79 -1.95 -26.07
CA SER A 163 -11.23 -1.73 -26.12
C SER A 163 -11.75 -1.14 -24.80
N GLU A 164 -12.73 -0.23 -24.84
CA GLU A 164 -13.34 0.40 -23.65
C GLU A 164 -13.81 -0.63 -22.61
N ILE A 165 -14.19 -1.82 -23.04
CA ILE A 165 -14.59 -2.95 -22.19
C ILE A 165 -13.46 -3.42 -21.30
N HIS A 166 -12.21 -3.28 -21.73
CA HIS A 166 -11.02 -3.73 -20.98
C HIS A 166 -10.73 -2.85 -19.77
N HIS A 167 -11.12 -1.58 -19.82
CA HIS A 167 -10.80 -0.59 -18.76
C HIS A 167 -11.82 -0.56 -17.62
N ASN A 168 -13.03 -1.07 -17.80
CA ASN A 168 -14.13 -0.93 -16.84
C ASN A 168 -13.90 -1.66 -15.49
N HIS A 169 -13.03 -2.66 -15.44
CA HIS A 169 -12.74 -3.43 -14.23
C HIS A 169 -11.29 -3.26 -13.71
N ILE A 170 -10.50 -2.42 -14.36
CA ILE A 170 -9.09 -2.23 -14.04
C ILE A 170 -8.92 -1.19 -12.95
N ASN A 171 -8.30 -1.58 -11.84
CA ASN A 171 -8.03 -0.72 -10.68
C ASN A 171 -6.56 -0.26 -10.59
N HIS A 172 -5.71 -0.66 -11.53
CA HIS A 172 -4.26 -0.44 -11.50
C HIS A 172 -3.79 0.24 -12.78
N CYS A 173 -3.03 1.33 -12.68
CA CYS A 173 -2.51 2.03 -13.85
C CYS A 173 -1.35 1.30 -14.55
N GLY A 174 -0.67 0.37 -13.89
CA GLY A 174 0.48 -0.37 -14.41
C GLY A 174 1.82 0.37 -14.41
N MET A 175 1.84 1.70 -14.21
CA MET A 175 3.04 2.54 -14.38
C MET A 175 3.55 3.18 -13.09
N CYS A 176 2.70 3.37 -12.08
CA CYS A 176 3.15 4.00 -10.85
C CYS A 176 4.03 3.03 -10.04
N LEU A 177 4.91 3.57 -9.21
CA LEU A 177 5.84 2.76 -8.42
C LEU A 177 5.17 1.62 -7.64
N PRO A 178 4.04 1.82 -6.95
CA PRO A 178 3.33 0.71 -6.32
C PRO A 178 2.83 -0.36 -7.30
N CYS A 179 2.44 0.03 -8.54
CA CYS A 179 2.09 -0.95 -9.57
C CYS A 179 3.30 -1.73 -10.05
N LEU A 180 4.46 -1.08 -10.23
CA LEU A 180 5.69 -1.76 -10.63
C LEU A 180 6.12 -2.78 -9.58
N TYR A 181 6.10 -2.42 -8.29
CA TYR A 181 6.37 -3.38 -7.21
C TYR A 181 5.37 -4.53 -7.18
N ARG A 182 4.09 -4.25 -7.47
CA ARG A 182 3.08 -5.30 -7.56
C ARG A 182 3.38 -6.25 -8.72
N ARG A 183 3.69 -5.71 -9.89
CA ARG A 183 3.96 -6.51 -11.11
C ARG A 183 5.15 -7.43 -10.91
N VAL A 184 6.29 -6.89 -10.45
CA VAL A 184 7.48 -7.68 -10.14
C VAL A 184 7.16 -8.80 -9.13
N ALA A 185 6.35 -8.51 -8.12
CA ALA A 185 5.99 -9.51 -7.12
C ALA A 185 5.06 -10.59 -7.67
N LEU A 186 4.14 -10.25 -8.58
CA LEU A 186 3.24 -11.19 -9.23
C LEU A 186 3.96 -12.01 -10.31
N ASP A 187 4.88 -11.40 -11.04
CA ASP A 187 5.72 -12.08 -12.03
C ASP A 187 6.58 -13.17 -11.37
N ALA A 188 7.16 -12.90 -10.22
CA ALA A 188 7.94 -13.86 -9.45
C ALA A 188 7.19 -15.16 -9.09
N VAL A 189 5.85 -15.15 -9.12
CA VAL A 189 4.99 -16.32 -8.87
C VAL A 189 4.15 -16.71 -10.09
N GLY A 190 4.43 -16.12 -11.26
CA GLY A 190 3.75 -16.42 -12.52
C GLY A 190 2.30 -15.92 -12.59
N TRP A 191 1.94 -14.88 -11.83
CA TRP A 191 0.57 -14.34 -11.77
C TRP A 191 0.42 -12.97 -12.43
N ASP A 192 1.51 -12.34 -12.91
CA ASP A 192 1.39 -11.06 -13.61
C ASP A 192 0.75 -11.26 -14.98
N SER A 193 -0.13 -10.35 -15.36
CA SER A 193 -0.78 -10.33 -16.66
C SER A 193 -1.06 -8.89 -17.06
N GLY A 194 -0.63 -8.51 -18.27
CA GLY A 194 -0.75 -7.14 -18.79
C GLY A 194 -2.18 -6.62 -18.81
N ASN A 195 -3.16 -7.48 -19.03
CA ASN A 195 -4.59 -7.13 -19.09
C ASN A 195 -5.21 -6.73 -17.76
N GLN A 196 -4.48 -6.83 -16.64
CA GLN A 196 -4.90 -6.37 -15.31
C GLN A 196 -4.58 -4.89 -15.06
N TYR A 197 -3.93 -4.23 -16.02
CA TYR A 197 -3.42 -2.87 -15.89
C TYR A 197 -3.90 -1.97 -17.03
N GLY A 198 -4.12 -0.71 -16.71
CA GLY A 198 -4.48 0.29 -17.71
C GLY A 198 -3.37 0.56 -18.72
N THR A 199 -2.12 0.26 -18.37
CA THR A 199 -0.96 0.30 -19.26
C THR A 199 -0.06 -0.86 -18.96
N ASP A 200 0.25 -1.65 -19.98
CA ASP A 200 1.17 -2.77 -19.86
C ASP A 200 2.58 -2.36 -20.30
N VAL A 201 3.45 -2.10 -19.33
CA VAL A 201 4.85 -1.72 -19.57
C VAL A 201 5.82 -2.90 -19.67
N PHE A 202 5.37 -4.13 -19.36
CA PHE A 202 6.25 -5.31 -19.32
C PHE A 202 6.07 -6.24 -20.53
N HIS A 203 4.86 -6.31 -21.10
CA HIS A 203 4.55 -7.29 -22.13
C HIS A 203 4.52 -6.69 -23.56
N GLY A 204 5.28 -5.64 -23.81
CA GLY A 204 5.54 -5.21 -25.18
C GLY A 204 4.78 -3.97 -25.66
N VAL A 205 4.12 -3.25 -24.80
CA VAL A 205 3.66 -1.91 -25.16
C VAL A 205 4.88 -0.99 -25.22
N LYS A 206 5.32 -0.64 -26.44
CA LYS A 206 6.34 0.40 -26.64
C LYS A 206 5.79 1.71 -26.11
N TYR A 207 6.27 2.09 -24.94
CA TYR A 207 5.91 3.37 -24.34
C TYR A 207 6.69 4.47 -25.05
N ASP A 208 5.98 5.30 -25.80
CA ASP A 208 6.57 6.49 -26.45
C ASP A 208 6.80 7.56 -25.37
N LEU A 209 7.99 7.52 -24.75
CA LEU A 209 8.41 8.46 -23.72
C LEU A 209 8.51 9.91 -24.26
N GLU A 210 8.71 10.09 -25.57
CA GLU A 210 8.87 11.42 -26.16
C GLU A 210 7.55 12.20 -26.22
N LYS A 211 6.44 11.54 -26.56
CA LYS A 211 5.12 12.20 -26.58
C LYS A 211 4.67 12.67 -25.21
N LYS A 212 5.10 12.01 -24.14
CA LYS A 212 4.71 12.37 -22.78
C LYS A 212 5.53 13.53 -22.22
N ASN A 213 6.79 13.64 -22.59
CA ASN A 213 7.62 14.78 -22.20
C ASN A 213 7.14 16.08 -22.85
N GLN A 214 6.64 16.05 -24.08
CA GLN A 214 6.03 17.20 -24.73
C GLN A 214 4.73 17.66 -24.04
N LYS A 215 3.90 16.75 -23.56
CA LYS A 215 2.66 17.10 -22.85
C LYS A 215 2.94 17.66 -21.45
N ARG A 216 3.93 17.10 -20.76
CA ARG A 216 4.34 17.54 -19.42
C ARG A 216 4.98 18.93 -19.43
N ASN A 217 5.69 19.28 -20.49
CA ASN A 217 6.28 20.63 -20.67
C ASN A 217 5.23 21.68 -21.05
N LYS A 218 4.08 21.28 -21.64
CA LYS A 218 2.96 22.19 -21.90
C LYS A 218 2.12 22.51 -20.67
N ASP A 219 2.12 21.63 -19.67
CA ASP A 219 1.36 21.82 -18.41
C ASP A 219 2.20 22.57 -17.35
N LEU A 220 3.45 22.95 -17.67
CA LEU A 220 4.38 23.67 -16.80
C LEU A 220 4.66 25.12 -17.26
N ASN A 221 4.12 25.55 -18.39
CA ASN A 221 4.08 26.93 -18.90
C ASN A 221 2.65 27.45 -18.84
#